data_358077d48c444d8ea427fdbbcc324e89
#
_entry.id   358077d48c444d8ea427fdbbcc324e89
#
_cell.length_a   1.000
_cell.length_b   1.000
_cell.length_c   1.000
_cell.angle_alpha   90.00
_cell.angle_beta   90.00
_cell.angle_gamma   90.00
#
_symmetry.space_group_name_H-M   'P 1'
#
loop_
_entity.id
_entity.type
_entity.pdbx_description
1 polymer ?
#
loop_
_entity_poly.entity_id
_entity_poly.type
_entity_poly.pdbx_seq_one_letter_code
_entity_poly.pdbx_strand_id
1 'polypeptide(L)'
;MALNFLVNLGSYSVKFFCEKAGIQLHYARFRDSTHRNPLCILQHCXXXXLHQPSQVQLNQDGNLKHFLTIEGLSKENLTKILDTAQSFLDDNNNLINRPLLEGRTVMNLFFENSTRTRTTFEAAAKRLSANVLNIDIARSSTSKGETLRDTLWNLEAMAADIFVVRHSSSGAAHFIAKDVCPKVAIINAGDGRHAHPTQAMLDMLTIRRETKKPFEDLSVAIIGDIKHSRVARSDVAALQTLGCKDIRVIAPNTLLPVGFSEYGDYVRLFNNMDEGVTGCDVIIALRIQNERIDSPALSSQSEFYRMYGLNKERLSLAKPDCIVMHPGPMNRGVEIDSSIADGDQSVILKQVTNGIAVRMAVLALSMQGQLQEQGLIEAIAL
;
A
#
# COMPACT_ATOMS: atom_id res chain seq x y z
N MET A 1 -30.12 -4.80 14.74
CA MET A 1 -28.86 -5.22 15.39
C MET A 1 -28.85 -4.61 16.79
N ALA A 2 -29.19 -5.38 17.82
CA ALA A 2 -29.21 -4.87 19.19
C ALA A 2 -27.83 -5.05 19.82
N LEU A 3 -27.16 -3.93 20.06
CA LEU A 3 -25.91 -3.87 20.81
C LEU A 3 -26.25 -3.51 22.25
N ASN A 4 -26.06 -4.43 23.16
CA ASN A 4 -26.26 -4.15 24.59
C ASN A 4 -24.97 -3.61 25.22
N PHE A 5 -25.05 -2.42 25.76
CA PHE A 5 -23.94 -1.77 26.46
C PHE A 5 -24.15 -1.86 27.98
N LEU A 6 -23.14 -2.36 28.66
CA LEU A 6 -23.06 -2.26 30.13
C LEU A 6 -21.84 -1.40 30.47
N VAL A 7 -22.10 -0.18 30.90
CA VAL A 7 -21.06 0.75 31.37
C VAL A 7 -21.10 0.78 32.88
N ASN A 8 -20.03 0.34 33.54
CA ASN A 8 -19.88 0.46 34.98
C ASN A 8 -18.97 1.67 35.28
N LEU A 9 -19.53 2.67 35.92
CA LEU A 9 -18.92 3.96 36.18
C LEU A 9 -17.86 3.99 37.30
N GLY A 10 -17.59 2.86 37.95
CA GLY A 10 -16.63 2.79 39.06
C GLY A 10 -15.20 2.39 38.71
N SER A 11 -14.97 1.88 37.52
CA SER A 11 -13.65 1.63 36.98
C SER A 11 -13.80 1.61 35.44
N TYR A 12 -12.95 2.34 34.72
CA TYR A 12 -13.03 2.47 33.28
C TYR A 12 -12.72 1.13 32.56
N SER A 13 -13.67 0.21 32.61
CA SER A 13 -13.61 -1.04 31.85
C SER A 13 -14.88 -1.18 31.02
N VAL A 14 -14.71 -1.39 29.72
CA VAL A 14 -15.82 -1.60 28.79
C VAL A 14 -15.82 -3.07 28.35
N LYS A 15 -16.95 -3.74 28.55
CA LYS A 15 -17.13 -5.14 28.15
C LYS A 15 -18.02 -5.19 26.91
N PHE A 16 -17.49 -5.75 25.84
CA PHE A 16 -18.24 -5.94 24.60
C PHE A 16 -18.70 -7.39 24.47
N PHE A 17 -19.97 -7.57 24.16
CA PHE A 17 -20.55 -8.88 23.92
C PHE A 17 -21.32 -8.88 22.60
N CYS A 18 -21.00 -9.79 21.71
CA CYS A 18 -21.76 -10.01 20.50
C CYS A 18 -22.28 -11.45 20.47
N GLU A 19 -23.56 -11.62 20.76
CA GLU A 19 -24.19 -12.92 20.93
C GLU A 19 -24.21 -13.79 19.65
N LYS A 20 -24.19 -13.18 18.46
CA LYS A 20 -24.29 -13.92 17.21
C LYS A 20 -22.96 -14.43 16.64
N ALA A 21 -21.83 -13.96 17.15
CA ALA A 21 -20.51 -14.32 16.61
C ALA A 21 -19.64 -15.14 17.58
N GLY A 22 -20.08 -15.39 18.80
CA GLY A 22 -19.34 -16.19 19.79
C GLY A 22 -17.98 -15.58 20.19
N ILE A 23 -17.80 -14.29 19.97
CA ILE A 23 -16.50 -13.64 20.19
C ILE A 23 -16.49 -12.94 21.55
N GLN A 24 -15.64 -13.43 22.42
CA GLN A 24 -15.35 -12.83 23.74
C GLN A 24 -14.07 -11.99 23.60
N LEU A 25 -14.23 -10.67 23.61
CA LEU A 25 -13.08 -9.77 23.54
C LEU A 25 -12.55 -9.46 24.95
N HIS A 26 -11.27 -9.65 25.14
CA HIS A 26 -10.60 -9.45 26.43
C HIS A 26 -10.40 -7.97 26.78
N TYR A 27 -10.30 -7.71 28.08
CA TYR A 27 -10.17 -6.43 28.74
C TYR A 27 -9.00 -5.58 28.23
N ALA A 28 -9.26 -4.32 27.92
CA ALA A 28 -8.22 -3.29 27.90
C ALA A 28 -8.39 -2.38 29.14
N ARG A 29 -7.42 -2.36 30.03
CA ARG A 29 -7.35 -1.41 31.15
C ARG A 29 -6.66 -0.15 30.66
N PHE A 30 -7.38 0.95 30.60
CA PHE A 30 -6.80 2.26 30.30
C PHE A 30 -6.47 2.99 31.61
N ARG A 31 -5.23 3.43 31.73
CA ARG A 31 -4.71 4.14 32.93
C ARG A 31 -4.51 5.66 32.68
N ASP A 32 -5.19 6.24 31.71
CA ASP A 32 -5.00 7.67 31.43
C ASP A 32 -6.33 8.42 31.36
N SER A 33 -6.40 9.52 32.12
CA SER A 33 -7.60 10.32 32.38
C SER A 33 -7.83 11.46 31.37
N THR A 34 -7.07 11.51 30.27
CA THR A 34 -7.06 12.69 29.39
C THR A 34 -8.02 12.62 28.18
N HIS A 35 -8.61 11.47 27.89
CA HIS A 35 -9.54 11.36 26.74
C HIS A 35 -11.00 11.18 27.20
N ARG A 36 -11.76 12.28 27.13
CA ARG A 36 -13.16 12.35 27.60
C ARG A 36 -14.22 11.96 26.55
N ASN A 37 -13.86 11.35 25.42
CA ASN A 37 -14.88 11.06 24.40
C ASN A 37 -14.92 9.57 24.03
N PRO A 38 -15.93 8.82 24.50
CA PRO A 38 -16.09 7.39 24.19
C PRO A 38 -16.33 7.09 22.70
N LEU A 39 -16.84 8.06 21.93
CA LEU A 39 -17.09 7.90 20.50
C LEU A 39 -15.81 7.75 19.67
N CYS A 40 -14.73 8.37 20.14
CA CYS A 40 -13.45 8.29 19.43
C CYS A 40 -12.81 6.90 19.57
N ILE A 41 -13.00 6.26 20.70
CA ILE A 41 -12.50 4.90 20.96
C ILE A 41 -13.30 3.88 20.14
N LEU A 42 -14.61 4.08 20.01
CA LEU A 42 -15.48 3.22 19.20
C LEU A 42 -15.15 3.28 17.71
N GLN A 43 -14.76 4.42 17.21
CA GLN A 43 -14.36 4.56 15.80
C GLN A 43 -13.02 3.86 15.51
N HIS A 44 -12.13 3.79 16.48
CA HIS A 44 -10.83 3.09 16.32
C HIS A 44 -10.98 1.57 16.47
N CYS A 45 -11.76 1.12 17.44
CA CYS A 45 -12.02 -0.31 17.66
C CYS A 45 -12.88 -0.98 16.58
N UNK A 46 -13.61 -0.25 16.14
CA UNK A 46 -14.47 -0.78 15.16
C UNK A 46 -13.81 -1.09 13.87
N UNK A 47 -12.89 -0.47 13.79
CA UNK A 47 -12.16 -0.67 12.62
C UNK A 47 -11.26 -1.89 12.69
N UNK A 48 -11.08 -2.12 13.67
CA UNK A 48 -10.23 -3.21 13.84
C UNK A 48 -10.93 -4.53 13.96
N UNK A 49 -11.92 -4.45 14.17
CA UNK A 49 -12.50 -5.66 14.48
C UNK A 49 -13.42 -6.19 13.49
N LEU A 50 -13.54 -5.62 12.52
CA LEU A 50 -14.61 -6.09 11.64
C LEU A 50 -14.15 -6.88 10.40
N HIS A 51 -12.88 -7.01 10.12
CA HIS A 51 -12.41 -7.77 8.93
C HIS A 51 -11.05 -8.43 9.17
N GLN A 52 -10.96 -9.70 8.82
CA GLN A 52 -9.68 -10.31 8.46
C GLN A 52 -9.47 -10.00 6.95
N PRO A 53 -8.53 -9.13 6.60
CA PRO A 53 -8.31 -8.74 5.19
C PRO A 53 -8.02 -9.93 4.27
N SER A 54 -7.43 -10.99 4.79
CA SER A 54 -7.14 -12.22 4.05
C SER A 54 -8.38 -12.87 3.46
N GLN A 55 -9.50 -12.87 4.20
CA GLN A 55 -10.75 -13.53 3.75
C GLN A 55 -11.32 -12.92 2.46
N VAL A 56 -11.12 -11.62 2.25
CA VAL A 56 -11.59 -10.96 1.02
C VAL A 56 -10.59 -11.12 -0.11
N GLN A 57 -9.28 -11.04 0.20
CA GLN A 57 -8.21 -11.01 -0.80
C GLN A 57 -7.90 -12.38 -1.41
N LEU A 58 -8.08 -13.45 -0.64
CA LEU A 58 -7.69 -14.81 -1.04
C LEU A 58 -8.93 -15.67 -1.33
N ASN A 59 -8.80 -16.60 -2.26
CA ASN A 59 -9.80 -17.62 -2.50
C ASN A 59 -9.64 -18.78 -1.47
N GLN A 60 -10.47 -19.82 -1.57
CA GLN A 60 -10.47 -20.96 -0.63
C GLN A 60 -9.13 -21.71 -0.61
N ASP A 61 -8.38 -21.67 -1.70
CA ASP A 61 -7.08 -22.34 -1.84
C ASP A 61 -5.91 -21.45 -1.38
N GLY A 62 -6.19 -20.24 -0.89
CA GLY A 62 -5.18 -19.29 -0.45
C GLY A 62 -4.52 -18.49 -1.59
N ASN A 63 -5.06 -18.58 -2.81
CA ASN A 63 -4.56 -17.79 -3.95
C ASN A 63 -5.20 -16.41 -4.00
N LEU A 64 -4.44 -15.45 -4.50
CA LEU A 64 -4.86 -14.06 -4.60
C LEU A 64 -6.01 -13.92 -5.61
N LYS A 65 -7.18 -13.39 -5.18
CA LYS A 65 -8.31 -13.08 -6.08
C LYS A 65 -8.61 -11.57 -6.13
N HIS A 66 -8.19 -10.82 -5.12
CA HIS A 66 -8.19 -9.35 -5.11
C HIS A 66 -6.87 -8.91 -4.48
N PHE A 67 -6.33 -7.76 -4.89
CA PHE A 67 -5.14 -7.20 -4.26
C PHE A 67 -5.46 -5.83 -3.67
N LEU A 68 -5.82 -5.81 -2.39
CA LEU A 68 -6.41 -4.64 -1.73
C LEU A 68 -5.46 -3.94 -0.77
N THR A 69 -4.66 -4.72 -0.04
CA THR A 69 -3.70 -4.23 0.95
C THR A 69 -2.61 -5.29 1.16
N ILE A 70 -1.53 -4.93 1.82
CA ILE A 70 -0.47 -5.89 2.23
C ILE A 70 -0.94 -6.68 3.46
N GLU A 71 -1.61 -6.00 4.37
CA GLU A 71 -2.07 -6.60 5.64
C GLU A 71 -2.98 -7.80 5.38
N GLY A 72 -2.73 -8.89 6.08
CA GLY A 72 -3.47 -10.15 5.95
C GLY A 72 -2.93 -11.09 4.89
N LEU A 73 -1.90 -10.70 4.14
CA LEU A 73 -1.18 -11.57 3.21
C LEU A 73 0.05 -12.16 3.92
N SER A 74 0.37 -13.39 3.61
CA SER A 74 1.52 -14.10 4.19
C SER A 74 2.82 -13.76 3.43
N LYS A 75 3.96 -14.14 4.02
CA LYS A 75 5.28 -14.04 3.34
C LYS A 75 5.25 -14.81 2.01
N GLU A 76 4.58 -15.96 1.99
CA GLU A 76 4.44 -16.80 0.78
C GLU A 76 3.66 -16.07 -0.31
N ASN A 77 2.54 -15.41 0.04
CA ASN A 77 1.75 -14.62 -0.92
C ASN A 77 2.58 -13.50 -1.53
N LEU A 78 3.31 -12.74 -0.68
CA LEU A 78 4.16 -11.64 -1.17
C LEU A 78 5.32 -12.18 -2.02
N THR A 79 5.95 -13.28 -1.60
CA THR A 79 7.04 -13.91 -2.36
C THR A 79 6.53 -14.36 -3.73
N LYS A 80 5.34 -14.98 -3.79
CA LYS A 80 4.71 -15.41 -5.06
C LYS A 80 4.51 -14.21 -6.01
N ILE A 81 4.06 -13.06 -5.48
CA ILE A 81 3.91 -11.84 -6.28
C ILE A 81 5.29 -11.38 -6.80
N LEU A 82 6.31 -11.37 -5.94
CA LEU A 82 7.67 -10.94 -6.32
C LEU A 82 8.28 -11.88 -7.38
N ASP A 83 8.12 -13.19 -7.23
CA ASP A 83 8.67 -14.19 -8.14
C ASP A 83 7.96 -14.12 -9.50
N THR A 84 6.63 -13.98 -9.49
CA THR A 84 5.84 -13.79 -10.72
C THR A 84 6.26 -12.49 -11.43
N ALA A 85 6.44 -11.41 -10.67
CA ALA A 85 6.90 -10.13 -11.25
C ALA A 85 8.31 -10.27 -11.84
N GLN A 86 9.20 -10.99 -11.15
CA GLN A 86 10.56 -11.24 -11.63
C GLN A 86 10.54 -12.00 -12.97
N SER A 87 9.60 -12.93 -13.17
CA SER A 87 9.50 -13.72 -14.41
C SER A 87 9.09 -12.88 -15.63
N PHE A 88 8.59 -11.65 -15.42
CA PHE A 88 8.26 -10.71 -16.49
C PHE A 88 9.42 -9.79 -16.87
N LEU A 89 10.60 -10.02 -16.29
CA LEU A 89 11.82 -9.24 -16.57
C LEU A 89 12.91 -10.17 -17.09
N ASP A 90 13.59 -9.76 -18.16
CA ASP A 90 14.77 -10.47 -18.65
C ASP A 90 16.03 -10.11 -17.82
N ASP A 91 17.16 -10.69 -18.19
CA ASP A 91 18.44 -10.46 -17.51
C ASP A 91 18.92 -9.00 -17.62
N ASN A 92 18.47 -8.29 -18.65
CA ASN A 92 18.79 -6.88 -18.90
C ASN A 92 17.74 -5.91 -18.32
N ASN A 93 16.81 -6.43 -17.51
CA ASN A 93 15.72 -5.67 -16.90
C ASN A 93 14.69 -5.14 -17.91
N ASN A 94 14.57 -5.76 -19.08
CA ASN A 94 13.52 -5.42 -20.04
C ASN A 94 12.25 -6.23 -19.74
N LEU A 95 11.11 -5.61 -19.99
CA LEU A 95 9.80 -6.23 -19.77
C LEU A 95 9.46 -7.21 -20.89
N ILE A 96 9.08 -8.43 -20.50
CA ILE A 96 8.67 -9.51 -21.39
C ILE A 96 7.13 -9.52 -21.48
N ASN A 97 6.60 -9.57 -22.70
CA ASN A 97 5.14 -9.71 -22.91
C ASN A 97 4.71 -11.16 -22.70
N ARG A 98 3.56 -11.36 -22.03
CA ARG A 98 2.95 -12.68 -21.77
C ARG A 98 1.43 -12.58 -21.97
N PRO A 99 0.81 -13.33 -22.88
CA PRO A 99 -0.63 -13.19 -23.16
C PRO A 99 -1.52 -13.89 -22.11
N LEU A 100 -1.27 -13.63 -20.82
CA LEU A 100 -1.99 -14.30 -19.71
C LEU A 100 -3.41 -13.77 -19.49
N LEU A 101 -3.75 -12.61 -20.07
CA LEU A 101 -5.06 -11.99 -19.96
C LEU A 101 -5.71 -11.78 -21.33
N GLU A 102 -5.35 -12.63 -22.32
CA GLU A 102 -5.96 -12.55 -23.65
C GLU A 102 -7.48 -12.77 -23.55
N GLY A 103 -8.25 -11.89 -24.17
CA GLY A 103 -9.72 -11.92 -24.12
C GLY A 103 -10.33 -11.31 -22.86
N ARG A 104 -9.52 -10.94 -21.85
CA ARG A 104 -10.01 -10.34 -20.60
C ARG A 104 -10.02 -8.80 -20.71
N THR A 105 -10.94 -8.19 -19.95
CA THR A 105 -11.11 -6.73 -19.92
C THR A 105 -10.68 -6.15 -18.57
N VAL A 106 -9.69 -5.25 -18.60
CA VAL A 106 -9.19 -4.51 -17.43
C VAL A 106 -9.73 -3.08 -17.53
N MET A 107 -10.47 -2.62 -16.52
CA MET A 107 -10.98 -1.26 -16.45
C MET A 107 -10.24 -0.47 -15.36
N ASN A 108 -9.58 0.60 -15.76
CA ASN A 108 -8.88 1.53 -14.86
C ASN A 108 -9.88 2.59 -14.37
N LEU A 109 -10.26 2.51 -13.09
CA LEU A 109 -11.26 3.37 -12.44
C LEU A 109 -10.54 4.35 -11.49
N PHE A 110 -10.20 5.53 -12.01
CA PHE A 110 -9.44 6.52 -11.27
C PHE A 110 -10.34 7.68 -10.85
N PHE A 111 -10.64 7.74 -9.56
CA PHE A 111 -11.46 8.79 -8.92
C PHE A 111 -10.59 9.96 -8.43
N GLU A 112 -9.27 9.81 -8.45
CA GLU A 112 -8.31 10.89 -8.20
C GLU A 112 -7.20 10.86 -9.27
N ASN A 113 -6.67 12.02 -9.57
CA ASN A 113 -5.66 12.16 -10.63
C ASN A 113 -4.38 11.38 -10.31
N SER A 114 -3.93 10.57 -11.25
CA SER A 114 -2.64 9.89 -11.16
C SER A 114 -2.23 9.39 -12.55
N THR A 115 -1.52 10.23 -13.27
CA THR A 115 -1.04 9.91 -14.63
C THR A 115 -0.13 8.68 -14.60
N ARG A 116 0.91 8.70 -13.76
CA ARG A 116 1.91 7.62 -13.71
C ARG A 116 1.28 6.26 -13.38
N THR A 117 0.48 6.19 -12.30
CA THR A 117 -0.13 4.91 -11.88
C THR A 117 -1.07 4.37 -12.97
N ARG A 118 -1.92 5.23 -13.54
CA ARG A 118 -2.84 4.82 -14.62
C ARG A 118 -2.07 4.29 -15.83
N THR A 119 -1.06 5.05 -16.30
CA THR A 119 -0.27 4.67 -17.47
C THR A 119 0.48 3.34 -17.24
N THR A 120 1.04 3.12 -16.04
CA THR A 120 1.76 1.88 -15.75
C THR A 120 0.83 0.67 -15.61
N PHE A 121 -0.41 0.84 -15.12
CA PHE A 121 -1.41 -0.24 -15.15
C PHE A 121 -1.87 -0.53 -16.57
N GLU A 122 -2.09 0.49 -17.38
CA GLU A 122 -2.43 0.33 -18.79
C GLU A 122 -1.32 -0.44 -19.53
N ALA A 123 -0.04 -0.04 -19.33
CA ALA A 123 1.10 -0.71 -19.93
C ALA A 123 1.20 -2.18 -19.48
N ALA A 124 0.99 -2.44 -18.20
CA ALA A 124 1.02 -3.80 -17.63
C ALA A 124 -0.07 -4.69 -18.25
N ALA A 125 -1.30 -4.20 -18.29
CA ALA A 125 -2.45 -4.95 -18.83
C ALA A 125 -2.26 -5.25 -20.34
N LYS A 126 -1.76 -4.27 -21.11
CA LYS A 126 -1.48 -4.48 -22.53
C LYS A 126 -0.38 -5.52 -22.76
N ARG A 127 0.65 -5.57 -21.90
CA ARG A 127 1.72 -6.58 -21.98
C ARG A 127 1.21 -7.99 -21.65
N LEU A 128 0.05 -8.09 -20.96
CA LEU A 128 -0.63 -9.35 -20.69
C LEU A 128 -1.70 -9.67 -21.76
N SER A 129 -1.78 -8.86 -22.84
CA SER A 129 -2.76 -8.99 -23.94
C SER A 129 -4.20 -8.75 -23.52
N ALA A 130 -4.43 -7.99 -22.45
CA ALA A 130 -5.80 -7.62 -22.01
C ALA A 130 -6.37 -6.48 -22.85
N ASN A 131 -7.69 -6.44 -23.01
CA ASN A 131 -8.43 -5.25 -23.43
C ASN A 131 -8.42 -4.26 -22.29
N VAL A 132 -8.05 -3.01 -22.57
CA VAL A 132 -7.90 -1.98 -21.50
C VAL A 132 -8.84 -0.81 -21.76
N LEU A 133 -9.65 -0.49 -20.75
CA LEU A 133 -10.53 0.69 -20.76
C LEU A 133 -10.15 1.63 -19.61
N ASN A 134 -9.88 2.87 -19.94
CA ASN A 134 -9.63 3.93 -18.95
C ASN A 134 -10.92 4.73 -18.76
N ILE A 135 -11.55 4.62 -17.59
CA ILE A 135 -12.83 5.26 -17.30
C ILE A 135 -12.60 6.50 -16.41
N ASP A 136 -12.99 7.65 -16.91
CA ASP A 136 -12.94 8.89 -16.14
C ASP A 136 -14.27 9.08 -15.41
N ILE A 137 -14.39 8.46 -14.25
CA ILE A 137 -15.63 8.46 -13.46
C ILE A 137 -15.93 9.84 -12.89
N ALA A 138 -14.88 10.62 -12.55
CA ALA A 138 -15.05 11.96 -11.99
C ALA A 138 -15.82 12.90 -12.94
N ARG A 139 -15.77 12.64 -14.25
CA ARG A 139 -16.40 13.47 -15.27
C ARG A 139 -17.69 12.91 -15.87
N SER A 140 -18.04 11.64 -15.61
CA SER A 140 -19.12 11.02 -16.38
C SER A 140 -20.43 10.86 -15.62
N SER A 141 -20.57 9.86 -14.80
CA SER A 141 -21.87 9.43 -14.25
C SER A 141 -22.26 10.13 -12.94
N THR A 142 -21.30 10.47 -12.10
CA THR A 142 -21.54 11.14 -10.82
C THR A 142 -22.17 12.54 -11.01
N SER A 143 -21.90 13.19 -12.14
CA SER A 143 -22.52 14.48 -12.48
C SER A 143 -24.03 14.38 -12.76
N LYS A 144 -24.54 13.16 -13.02
CA LYS A 144 -25.96 12.91 -13.31
C LYS A 144 -26.71 12.28 -12.12
N GLY A 145 -26.06 12.17 -10.94
CA GLY A 145 -26.69 11.63 -9.74
C GLY A 145 -26.67 10.11 -9.62
N GLU A 146 -25.92 9.41 -10.50
CA GLU A 146 -25.75 7.95 -10.41
C GLU A 146 -24.88 7.59 -9.22
N THR A 147 -25.24 6.55 -8.47
CA THR A 147 -24.45 6.11 -7.33
C THR A 147 -23.21 5.34 -7.81
N LEU A 148 -22.15 5.31 -6.98
CA LEU A 148 -20.96 4.51 -7.26
C LEU A 148 -21.31 3.04 -7.53
N ARG A 149 -22.26 2.50 -6.77
CA ARG A 149 -22.70 1.11 -6.91
C ARG A 149 -23.32 0.84 -8.28
N ASP A 150 -24.23 1.71 -8.71
CA ASP A 150 -24.90 1.58 -10.02
C ASP A 150 -23.89 1.68 -11.17
N THR A 151 -22.95 2.62 -11.07
CA THR A 151 -21.87 2.78 -12.06
C THR A 151 -21.05 1.48 -12.16
N LEU A 152 -20.65 0.90 -11.02
CA LEU A 152 -19.83 -0.32 -11.00
C LEU A 152 -20.60 -1.54 -11.54
N TRP A 153 -21.88 -1.67 -11.20
CA TRP A 153 -22.74 -2.75 -11.74
C TRP A 153 -22.88 -2.63 -13.26
N ASN A 154 -23.02 -1.42 -13.79
CA ASN A 154 -23.07 -1.21 -15.25
C ASN A 154 -21.75 -1.62 -15.90
N LEU A 155 -20.61 -1.28 -15.30
CA LEU A 155 -19.29 -1.68 -15.81
C LEU A 155 -19.07 -3.19 -15.72
N GLU A 156 -19.53 -3.84 -14.65
CA GLU A 156 -19.48 -5.29 -14.50
C GLU A 156 -20.32 -5.97 -15.58
N ALA A 157 -21.53 -5.44 -15.87
CA ALA A 157 -22.40 -5.95 -16.93
C ALA A 157 -21.80 -5.77 -18.34
N MET A 158 -20.83 -4.86 -18.50
CA MET A 158 -20.05 -4.68 -19.74
C MET A 158 -18.89 -5.67 -19.83
N ALA A 159 -18.94 -6.78 -19.07
CA ALA A 159 -17.95 -7.87 -19.04
C ALA A 159 -16.56 -7.42 -18.57
N ALA A 160 -16.51 -6.60 -17.52
CA ALA A 160 -15.25 -6.29 -16.83
C ALA A 160 -14.77 -7.50 -16.04
N ASP A 161 -13.54 -7.92 -16.26
CA ASP A 161 -12.90 -9.00 -15.48
C ASP A 161 -12.10 -8.44 -14.30
N ILE A 162 -11.47 -7.27 -14.47
CA ILE A 162 -10.62 -6.65 -13.46
C ILE A 162 -10.94 -5.14 -13.35
N PHE A 163 -11.13 -4.66 -12.12
CA PHE A 163 -11.15 -3.22 -11.82
C PHE A 163 -9.86 -2.82 -11.11
N VAL A 164 -9.13 -1.87 -11.68
CA VAL A 164 -8.01 -1.19 -11.03
C VAL A 164 -8.57 0.10 -10.43
N VAL A 165 -8.67 0.14 -9.11
CA VAL A 165 -9.37 1.21 -8.39
C VAL A 165 -8.40 2.15 -7.70
N ARG A 166 -8.51 3.46 -7.98
CA ARG A 166 -7.82 4.50 -7.21
C ARG A 166 -8.84 5.51 -6.70
N HIS A 167 -8.90 5.68 -5.39
CA HIS A 167 -9.96 6.46 -4.74
C HIS A 167 -9.42 7.35 -3.61
N SER A 168 -10.07 8.49 -3.37
CA SER A 168 -9.70 9.41 -2.28
C SER A 168 -10.14 8.89 -0.90
N SER A 169 -11.14 8.01 -0.84
CA SER A 169 -11.62 7.45 0.43
C SER A 169 -10.90 6.15 0.77
N SER A 170 -10.40 6.05 2.00
CA SER A 170 -9.80 4.83 2.55
C SER A 170 -10.85 3.71 2.61
N GLY A 171 -10.48 2.48 2.23
CA GLY A 171 -11.36 1.32 2.24
C GLY A 171 -12.22 1.16 1.00
N ALA A 172 -12.18 2.09 0.03
CA ALA A 172 -13.03 2.02 -1.17
C ALA A 172 -12.82 0.71 -1.95
N ALA A 173 -11.57 0.29 -2.14
CA ALA A 173 -11.27 -0.96 -2.86
C ALA A 173 -11.85 -2.18 -2.14
N HIS A 174 -11.77 -2.22 -0.81
CA HIS A 174 -12.36 -3.29 0.01
C HIS A 174 -13.89 -3.33 -0.13
N PHE A 175 -14.53 -2.17 -0.04
CA PHE A 175 -15.98 -2.06 -0.21
C PHE A 175 -16.43 -2.60 -1.57
N ILE A 176 -15.70 -2.24 -2.63
CA ILE A 176 -16.01 -2.72 -4.00
C ILE A 176 -15.85 -4.24 -4.08
N ALA A 177 -14.75 -4.77 -3.59
CA ALA A 177 -14.44 -6.21 -3.66
C ALA A 177 -15.45 -7.08 -2.89
N LYS A 178 -15.90 -6.58 -1.72
CA LYS A 178 -16.74 -7.36 -0.81
C LYS A 178 -18.23 -7.18 -1.10
N ASP A 179 -18.66 -5.94 -1.28
CA ASP A 179 -20.08 -5.58 -1.19
C ASP A 179 -20.71 -5.14 -2.51
N VAL A 180 -19.91 -4.90 -3.56
CA VAL A 180 -20.41 -4.39 -4.84
C VAL A 180 -20.15 -5.38 -5.98
N CYS A 181 -18.90 -5.73 -6.25
CA CYS A 181 -18.52 -6.59 -7.38
C CYS A 181 -17.58 -7.72 -6.93
N PRO A 182 -18.07 -8.69 -6.13
CA PRO A 182 -17.20 -9.75 -5.58
C PRO A 182 -16.66 -10.71 -6.63
N LYS A 183 -17.25 -10.77 -7.83
CA LYS A 183 -16.82 -11.66 -8.93
C LYS A 183 -15.80 -11.02 -9.86
N VAL A 184 -15.58 -9.71 -9.76
CA VAL A 184 -14.57 -8.97 -10.52
C VAL A 184 -13.29 -8.91 -9.67
N ALA A 185 -12.12 -9.15 -10.27
CA ALA A 185 -10.85 -9.00 -9.55
C ALA A 185 -10.61 -7.51 -9.26
N ILE A 186 -10.40 -7.15 -8.00
CA ILE A 186 -10.19 -5.75 -7.60
C ILE A 186 -8.74 -5.54 -7.22
N ILE A 187 -8.10 -4.55 -7.88
CA ILE A 187 -6.71 -4.17 -7.61
C ILE A 187 -6.70 -2.74 -7.06
N ASN A 188 -6.18 -2.57 -5.85
CA ASN A 188 -6.07 -1.27 -5.20
C ASN A 188 -4.87 -0.49 -5.76
N ALA A 189 -5.11 0.56 -6.52
CA ALA A 189 -4.10 1.47 -7.08
C ALA A 189 -3.84 2.69 -6.16
N GLY A 190 -4.31 2.62 -4.91
CA GLY A 190 -4.16 3.63 -3.87
C GLY A 190 -5.48 4.19 -3.38
N ASP A 191 -5.78 4.01 -2.09
CA ASP A 191 -7.01 4.49 -1.48
C ASP A 191 -6.74 5.40 -0.27
N GLY A 192 -7.18 6.63 -0.34
CA GLY A 192 -7.08 7.62 0.74
C GLY A 192 -5.66 7.77 1.31
N ARG A 193 -5.58 7.67 2.64
CA ARG A 193 -4.32 7.60 3.40
C ARG A 193 -4.02 6.17 3.85
N HIS A 194 -4.80 5.17 3.38
CA HIS A 194 -4.80 3.79 3.89
C HIS A 194 -3.72 2.93 3.23
N ALA A 195 -3.83 2.61 1.93
CA ALA A 195 -2.93 1.65 1.31
C ALA A 195 -2.56 2.00 -0.13
N HIS A 196 -1.37 1.56 -0.54
CA HIS A 196 -0.92 1.52 -1.94
C HIS A 196 -0.11 0.24 -2.16
N PRO A 197 -0.76 -0.93 -2.13
CA PRO A 197 -0.04 -2.21 -2.06
C PRO A 197 0.85 -2.48 -3.28
N THR A 198 0.45 -2.04 -4.48
CA THR A 198 1.31 -2.22 -5.67
C THR A 198 2.56 -1.35 -5.63
N GLN A 199 2.52 -0.21 -4.92
CA GLN A 199 3.73 0.58 -4.68
C GLN A 199 4.67 -0.18 -3.73
N ALA A 200 4.15 -0.69 -2.62
CA ALA A 200 4.97 -1.47 -1.69
C ALA A 200 5.63 -2.66 -2.40
N MET A 201 4.87 -3.41 -3.20
CA MET A 201 5.45 -4.58 -3.89
C MET A 201 6.50 -4.21 -4.93
N LEU A 202 6.34 -3.08 -5.64
CA LEU A 202 7.39 -2.65 -6.58
C LEU A 202 8.64 -2.15 -5.84
N ASP A 203 8.45 -1.56 -4.66
CA ASP A 203 9.56 -1.15 -3.81
C ASP A 203 10.28 -2.41 -3.28
N MET A 204 9.55 -3.43 -2.82
CA MET A 204 10.14 -4.71 -2.40
C MET A 204 10.87 -5.42 -3.55
N LEU A 205 10.29 -5.44 -4.76
CA LEU A 205 10.96 -6.02 -5.93
C LEU A 205 12.27 -5.29 -6.25
N THR A 206 12.25 -3.96 -6.18
CA THR A 206 13.43 -3.13 -6.43
C THR A 206 14.51 -3.40 -5.38
N ILE A 207 14.15 -3.44 -4.10
CA ILE A 207 15.08 -3.75 -3.01
C ILE A 207 15.71 -5.12 -3.25
N ARG A 208 14.90 -6.16 -3.49
CA ARG A 208 15.38 -7.54 -3.71
C ARG A 208 16.38 -7.62 -4.87
N ARG A 209 16.07 -6.96 -5.99
CA ARG A 209 16.90 -7.00 -7.21
C ARG A 209 18.22 -6.24 -7.05
N GLU A 210 18.17 -5.08 -6.40
CA GLU A 210 19.33 -4.18 -6.35
C GLU A 210 20.28 -4.53 -5.21
N THR A 211 19.76 -4.92 -4.04
CA THR A 211 20.60 -5.29 -2.90
C THR A 211 21.11 -6.74 -2.98
N LYS A 212 20.30 -7.64 -3.55
CA LYS A 212 20.57 -9.09 -3.61
C LYS A 212 20.78 -9.71 -2.21
N LYS A 213 20.23 -9.05 -1.19
CA LYS A 213 20.30 -9.49 0.23
C LYS A 213 18.92 -9.98 0.67
N PRO A 214 18.83 -10.97 1.55
CA PRO A 214 17.54 -11.34 2.15
C PRO A 214 17.01 -10.19 3.01
N PHE A 215 15.69 -10.03 3.08
CA PHE A 215 15.05 -8.92 3.79
C PHE A 215 15.42 -8.87 5.27
N GLU A 216 15.63 -10.03 5.89
CA GLU A 216 16.00 -10.15 7.31
C GLU A 216 17.37 -9.55 7.65
N ASP A 217 18.21 -9.34 6.64
CA ASP A 217 19.58 -8.80 6.81
C ASP A 217 19.68 -7.30 6.43
N LEU A 218 18.55 -6.70 6.02
CA LEU A 218 18.52 -5.30 5.55
C LEU A 218 18.18 -4.32 6.67
N SER A 219 18.81 -3.14 6.60
CA SER A 219 18.40 -1.94 7.34
C SER A 219 17.77 -0.98 6.35
N VAL A 220 16.47 -0.67 6.52
CA VAL A 220 15.70 0.16 5.58
C VAL A 220 15.22 1.42 6.28
N ALA A 221 15.61 2.60 5.77
CA ALA A 221 15.14 3.90 6.27
C ALA A 221 14.04 4.46 5.35
N ILE A 222 12.92 4.86 5.95
CA ILE A 222 11.80 5.54 5.27
C ILE A 222 11.72 6.96 5.84
N ILE A 223 11.89 7.97 4.98
CA ILE A 223 12.08 9.36 5.41
C ILE A 223 10.97 10.24 4.83
N GLY A 224 10.38 11.11 5.62
CA GLY A 224 9.50 12.17 5.13
C GLY A 224 8.15 12.23 5.81
N ASP A 225 7.07 12.46 5.06
CA ASP A 225 5.73 12.57 5.63
C ASP A 225 5.13 11.18 5.86
N ILE A 226 5.45 10.59 6.99
CA ILE A 226 5.02 9.23 7.35
C ILE A 226 3.52 9.19 7.70
N LYS A 227 3.07 10.20 8.44
CA LYS A 227 1.70 10.28 8.98
C LYS A 227 0.62 10.24 7.90
N HIS A 228 0.87 10.92 6.77
CA HIS A 228 -0.12 11.04 5.70
C HIS A 228 0.19 10.11 4.51
N SER A 229 1.27 9.32 4.59
CA SER A 229 1.73 8.51 3.47
C SER A 229 1.15 7.09 3.51
N ARG A 230 0.26 6.79 2.57
CA ARG A 230 -0.20 5.42 2.32
C ARG A 230 0.93 4.51 1.80
N VAL A 231 1.98 5.11 1.21
CA VAL A 231 3.17 4.37 0.75
C VAL A 231 3.96 3.89 1.97
N ALA A 232 4.27 4.80 2.92
CA ALA A 232 4.99 4.41 4.15
C ALA A 232 4.29 3.25 4.87
N ARG A 233 2.96 3.31 5.01
CA ARG A 233 2.18 2.24 5.67
C ARG A 233 2.34 0.91 4.97
N SER A 234 2.16 0.90 3.65
CA SER A 234 2.24 -0.32 2.85
C SER A 234 3.67 -0.88 2.79
N ASP A 235 4.70 0.00 2.73
CA ASP A 235 6.11 -0.42 2.73
C ASP A 235 6.49 -1.06 4.06
N VAL A 236 6.10 -0.43 5.19
CA VAL A 236 6.38 -0.99 6.53
C VAL A 236 5.73 -2.37 6.66
N ALA A 237 4.45 -2.50 6.27
CA ALA A 237 3.74 -3.78 6.31
C ALA A 237 4.43 -4.85 5.44
N ALA A 238 4.86 -4.48 4.23
CA ALA A 238 5.54 -5.41 3.30
C ALA A 238 6.91 -5.83 3.84
N LEU A 239 7.71 -4.88 4.34
CA LEU A 239 9.02 -5.16 4.93
C LEU A 239 8.90 -6.13 6.11
N GLN A 240 7.95 -5.88 7.02
CA GLN A 240 7.71 -6.74 8.18
C GLN A 240 7.27 -8.15 7.74
N THR A 241 6.32 -8.23 6.81
CA THR A 241 5.81 -9.52 6.30
C THR A 241 6.93 -10.32 5.63
N LEU A 242 7.85 -9.65 4.91
CA LEU A 242 8.99 -10.29 4.26
C LEU A 242 10.14 -10.60 5.23
N GLY A 243 10.05 -10.15 6.48
CA GLY A 243 10.98 -10.52 7.54
C GLY A 243 12.09 -9.52 7.84
N CYS A 244 11.99 -8.27 7.35
CA CYS A 244 12.95 -7.22 7.68
C CYS A 244 12.90 -6.89 9.18
N LYS A 245 14.08 -6.86 9.83
CA LYS A 245 14.21 -6.69 11.28
C LYS A 245 14.70 -5.30 11.69
N ASP A 246 15.07 -4.45 10.73
CA ASP A 246 15.53 -3.08 11.01
C ASP A 246 14.86 -2.11 10.03
N ILE A 247 13.67 -1.67 10.41
CA ILE A 247 12.88 -0.69 9.65
C ILE A 247 12.93 0.62 10.43
N ARG A 248 13.54 1.63 9.83
CA ARG A 248 13.72 2.94 10.46
C ARG A 248 12.82 3.97 9.81
N VAL A 249 12.02 4.62 10.63
CA VAL A 249 11.07 5.64 10.18
C VAL A 249 11.57 6.99 10.69
N ILE A 250 11.87 7.90 9.78
CA ILE A 250 12.57 9.16 10.08
C ILE A 250 11.69 10.34 9.68
N ALA A 251 11.28 11.15 10.66
CA ALA A 251 10.42 12.31 10.43
C ALA A 251 10.42 13.25 11.65
N PRO A 252 10.06 14.53 11.45
CA PRO A 252 9.69 15.38 12.59
C PRO A 252 8.52 14.76 13.37
N ASN A 253 8.45 15.01 14.67
CA ASN A 253 7.40 14.47 15.54
C ASN A 253 5.98 14.81 15.04
N THR A 254 5.80 15.95 14.37
CA THR A 254 4.52 16.38 13.80
C THR A 254 4.07 15.50 12.61
N LEU A 255 5.01 14.83 11.96
CA LEU A 255 4.78 13.96 10.79
C LEU A 255 4.91 12.46 11.13
N LEU A 256 5.09 12.11 12.40
CA LEU A 256 5.02 10.73 12.89
C LEU A 256 3.58 10.43 13.31
N PRO A 257 3.05 9.26 12.99
CA PRO A 257 1.71 8.88 13.45
C PRO A 257 1.70 8.57 14.95
N VAL A 258 0.61 8.90 15.60
CA VAL A 258 0.38 8.54 17.00
C VAL A 258 0.15 7.01 17.06
N GLY A 259 0.72 6.35 18.05
CA GLY A 259 0.56 4.91 18.23
C GLY A 259 1.47 4.05 17.36
N PHE A 260 2.61 4.58 16.97
CA PHE A 260 3.57 3.87 16.11
C PHE A 260 4.12 2.58 16.76
N SER A 261 4.03 2.45 18.08
CA SER A 261 4.35 1.22 18.81
C SER A 261 3.51 0.02 18.36
N GLU A 262 2.39 0.27 17.69
CA GLU A 262 1.52 -0.79 17.14
C GLU A 262 2.09 -1.44 15.87
N TYR A 263 3.13 -0.85 15.27
CA TYR A 263 3.76 -1.39 14.05
C TYR A 263 4.78 -2.51 14.33
N GLY A 264 4.96 -2.88 15.60
CA GLY A 264 5.78 -4.05 15.98
C GLY A 264 7.23 -3.72 16.35
N ASP A 265 7.93 -4.72 16.88
CA ASP A 265 9.24 -4.58 17.54
C ASP A 265 10.38 -4.20 16.59
N TYR A 266 10.21 -4.40 15.29
CA TYR A 266 11.27 -4.15 14.29
C TYR A 266 11.21 -2.76 13.67
N VAL A 267 10.23 -1.93 14.06
CA VAL A 267 10.09 -0.56 13.56
C VAL A 267 10.64 0.42 14.59
N ARG A 268 11.65 1.18 14.22
CA ARG A 268 12.29 2.18 15.08
C ARG A 268 12.04 3.59 14.56
N LEU A 269 11.71 4.50 15.47
CA LEU A 269 11.42 5.91 15.15
C LEU A 269 12.66 6.77 15.39
N PHE A 270 12.94 7.64 14.44
CA PHE A 270 14.03 8.62 14.53
C PHE A 270 13.50 10.02 14.22
N ASN A 271 13.80 10.96 15.09
CA ASN A 271 13.59 12.40 14.82
C ASN A 271 14.91 13.09 14.44
N ASN A 272 16.02 12.35 14.45
CA ASN A 272 17.33 12.78 13.96
C ASN A 272 17.64 12.04 12.67
N MET A 273 17.78 12.78 11.58
CA MET A 273 18.01 12.23 10.23
C MET A 273 19.34 11.47 10.16
N ASP A 274 20.41 12.06 10.69
CA ASP A 274 21.77 11.53 10.59
C ASP A 274 21.88 10.18 11.32
N GLU A 275 21.29 10.09 12.52
CA GLU A 275 21.24 8.85 13.29
C GLU A 275 20.42 7.79 12.55
N GLY A 276 19.30 8.19 11.99
CA GLY A 276 18.37 7.26 11.32
C GLY A 276 18.95 6.62 10.09
N VAL A 277 19.71 7.36 9.27
CA VAL A 277 20.28 6.83 8.01
C VAL A 277 21.62 6.11 8.19
N THR A 278 22.27 6.28 9.34
CA THR A 278 23.61 5.69 9.56
C THR A 278 23.59 4.17 9.40
N GLY A 279 24.39 3.66 8.46
CA GLY A 279 24.54 2.23 8.20
C GLY A 279 23.36 1.55 7.51
N CYS A 280 22.45 2.30 6.89
CA CYS A 280 21.33 1.71 6.14
C CYS A 280 21.77 1.12 4.82
N ASP A 281 21.09 0.04 4.41
CA ASP A 281 21.21 -0.57 3.07
C ASP A 281 20.30 0.12 2.06
N VAL A 282 19.15 0.65 2.51
CA VAL A 282 18.11 1.23 1.66
C VAL A 282 17.57 2.51 2.29
N ILE A 283 17.44 3.56 1.49
CA ILE A 283 16.78 4.81 1.88
C ILE A 283 15.61 5.06 0.92
N ILE A 284 14.39 5.15 1.46
CA ILE A 284 13.17 5.50 0.72
C ILE A 284 12.77 6.91 1.15
N ALA A 285 12.98 7.89 0.27
CA ALA A 285 12.58 9.28 0.53
C ALA A 285 11.13 9.50 0.06
N LEU A 286 10.30 10.06 0.92
CA LEU A 286 8.89 10.31 0.66
C LEU A 286 8.60 11.80 0.53
N ARG A 287 7.79 12.15 -0.45
CA ARG A 287 7.33 13.52 -0.68
C ARG A 287 6.53 14.06 0.50
N ILE A 288 6.73 15.33 0.84
CA ILE A 288 5.86 16.05 1.76
C ILE A 288 4.51 16.29 1.05
N GLN A 289 3.44 15.83 1.67
CA GLN A 289 2.09 15.85 1.05
C GLN A 289 1.30 17.07 1.53
N ASN A 290 1.73 18.26 1.12
CA ASN A 290 1.12 19.54 1.54
C ASN A 290 -0.39 19.57 1.27
N GLU A 291 -0.84 18.88 0.22
CA GLU A 291 -2.25 18.79 -0.16
C GLU A 291 -3.10 17.94 0.82
N ARG A 292 -2.45 17.25 1.75
CA ARG A 292 -3.12 16.38 2.75
C ARG A 292 -2.92 16.86 4.19
N ILE A 293 -2.23 17.97 4.35
CA ILE A 293 -1.93 18.55 5.67
C ILE A 293 -2.98 19.62 5.97
N ASP A 294 -3.85 19.36 6.95
CA ASP A 294 -4.95 20.23 7.33
C ASP A 294 -4.52 21.36 8.30
N SER A 295 -3.26 21.34 8.74
CA SER A 295 -2.69 22.32 9.67
C SER A 295 -1.20 22.50 9.38
N PRO A 296 -0.57 23.59 9.81
CA PRO A 296 0.86 23.79 9.61
C PRO A 296 1.68 22.78 10.42
N ALA A 297 1.91 21.62 9.81
CA ALA A 297 2.74 20.54 10.39
C ALA A 297 4.23 20.81 10.23
N LEU A 298 4.56 21.76 9.36
CA LEU A 298 5.94 22.19 9.06
C LEU A 298 6.00 23.71 9.01
N SER A 299 7.08 24.27 9.51
CA SER A 299 7.31 25.71 9.47
C SER A 299 7.65 26.19 8.05
N SER A 300 8.46 25.40 7.30
CA SER A 300 8.77 25.71 5.89
C SER A 300 9.43 24.51 5.19
N GLN A 301 9.39 24.50 3.86
CA GLN A 301 10.11 23.51 3.04
C GLN A 301 11.63 23.62 3.24
N SER A 302 12.16 24.83 3.37
CA SER A 302 13.59 25.08 3.62
C SER A 302 14.05 24.49 4.95
N GLU A 303 13.23 24.62 5.98
CA GLU A 303 13.53 24.02 7.29
C GLU A 303 13.46 22.49 7.21
N PHE A 304 12.46 21.94 6.53
CA PHE A 304 12.39 20.50 6.31
C PHE A 304 13.65 19.99 5.59
N TYR A 305 14.06 20.66 4.51
CA TYR A 305 15.28 20.28 3.77
C TYR A 305 16.50 20.30 4.70
N ARG A 306 16.67 21.38 5.46
CA ARG A 306 17.81 21.52 6.38
C ARG A 306 17.86 20.37 7.40
N MET A 307 16.70 19.92 7.90
CA MET A 307 16.63 18.90 8.96
C MET A 307 16.55 17.47 8.41
N TYR A 308 15.84 17.26 7.30
CA TYR A 308 15.46 15.93 6.80
C TYR A 308 15.71 15.71 5.30
N GLY A 309 16.23 16.68 4.58
CA GLY A 309 16.56 16.54 3.16
C GLY A 309 17.73 15.57 2.97
N LEU A 310 17.59 14.62 2.03
CA LEU A 310 18.66 13.68 1.69
C LEU A 310 19.66 14.36 0.76
N ASN A 311 20.84 14.64 1.26
CA ASN A 311 21.96 15.25 0.55
C ASN A 311 23.19 14.32 0.60
N LYS A 312 24.33 14.75 0.02
CA LYS A 312 25.54 13.93 -0.07
C LYS A 312 26.13 13.57 1.30
N GLU A 313 26.13 14.54 2.22
CA GLU A 313 26.67 14.33 3.57
C GLU A 313 25.89 13.22 4.28
N ARG A 314 24.56 13.28 4.24
CA ARG A 314 23.70 12.28 4.88
C ARG A 314 23.77 10.93 4.19
N LEU A 315 23.82 10.90 2.85
CA LEU A 315 23.97 9.64 2.13
C LEU A 315 25.30 8.96 2.48
N SER A 316 26.35 9.73 2.73
CA SER A 316 27.66 9.16 3.12
C SER A 316 27.65 8.48 4.51
N LEU A 317 26.63 8.71 5.33
CA LEU A 317 26.45 8.02 6.63
C LEU A 317 25.87 6.61 6.45
N ALA A 318 25.19 6.36 5.35
CA ALA A 318 24.65 5.04 4.99
C ALA A 318 25.79 4.13 4.50
N LYS A 319 25.48 2.88 4.22
CA LYS A 319 26.49 1.95 3.66
C LYS A 319 26.91 2.42 2.26
N PRO A 320 28.15 2.14 1.85
CA PRO A 320 28.64 2.56 0.51
C PRO A 320 27.80 1.99 -0.64
N ASP A 321 27.18 0.82 -0.46
CA ASP A 321 26.30 0.17 -1.45
C ASP A 321 24.81 0.48 -1.20
N CYS A 322 24.50 1.47 -0.37
CA CYS A 322 23.13 1.89 -0.08
C CYS A 322 22.42 2.34 -1.34
N ILE A 323 21.19 1.86 -1.55
CA ILE A 323 20.35 2.31 -2.68
C ILE A 323 19.36 3.39 -2.21
N VAL A 324 19.10 4.35 -3.10
CA VAL A 324 18.17 5.45 -2.86
C VAL A 324 16.92 5.28 -3.74
N MET A 325 15.77 5.34 -3.10
CA MET A 325 14.45 5.10 -3.69
C MET A 325 13.51 6.29 -3.44
N HIS A 326 12.53 6.46 -4.31
CA HIS A 326 11.48 7.48 -4.16
C HIS A 326 10.23 7.06 -4.96
N PRO A 327 9.03 6.98 -4.36
CA PRO A 327 7.83 6.58 -5.10
C PRO A 327 7.35 7.62 -6.12
N GLY A 328 7.87 8.85 -6.06
CA GLY A 328 7.52 9.96 -6.94
C GLY A 328 6.10 10.51 -6.73
N PRO A 329 5.81 11.72 -7.22
CA PRO A 329 6.79 12.67 -7.81
C PRO A 329 7.71 13.25 -6.74
N MET A 330 8.92 13.60 -7.12
CA MET A 330 9.92 14.20 -6.21
C MET A 330 9.79 15.72 -6.14
N ASN A 331 9.99 16.27 -4.95
CA ASN A 331 10.23 17.70 -4.76
C ASN A 331 11.74 17.90 -4.55
N ARG A 332 12.45 18.14 -5.65
CA ARG A 332 13.91 18.32 -5.63
C ARG A 332 14.27 19.56 -4.79
N GLY A 333 15.25 19.40 -3.89
CA GLY A 333 15.63 20.44 -2.94
C GLY A 333 14.70 20.55 -1.73
N VAL A 334 13.82 19.59 -1.53
CA VAL A 334 12.95 19.48 -0.33
C VAL A 334 13.23 18.18 0.42
N GLU A 335 12.81 17.04 -0.10
CA GLU A 335 13.09 15.75 0.55
C GLU A 335 14.36 15.07 0.00
N ILE A 336 14.80 15.47 -1.22
CA ILE A 336 15.96 14.85 -1.86
C ILE A 336 16.66 15.88 -2.78
N ASP A 337 17.98 15.89 -2.76
CA ASP A 337 18.79 16.68 -3.69
C ASP A 337 18.77 16.07 -5.11
N SER A 338 18.87 16.94 -6.12
CA SER A 338 18.99 16.50 -7.52
C SER A 338 20.22 15.62 -7.73
N SER A 339 21.34 15.94 -7.10
CA SER A 339 22.57 15.16 -7.20
C SER A 339 22.43 13.75 -6.64
N ILE A 340 21.52 13.54 -5.68
CA ILE A 340 21.22 12.22 -5.11
C ILE A 340 20.20 11.49 -6.00
N ALA A 341 19.14 12.18 -6.40
CA ALA A 341 18.08 11.61 -7.24
C ALA A 341 18.62 11.11 -8.59
N ASP A 342 19.64 11.77 -9.11
CA ASP A 342 20.27 11.45 -10.40
C ASP A 342 21.64 10.77 -10.23
N GLY A 343 22.05 10.44 -9.01
CA GLY A 343 23.35 9.82 -8.69
C GLY A 343 23.34 8.30 -8.87
N ASP A 344 24.53 7.70 -8.76
CA ASP A 344 24.78 6.28 -9.02
C ASP A 344 24.01 5.33 -8.07
N GLN A 345 23.73 5.78 -6.85
CA GLN A 345 23.00 4.98 -5.84
C GLN A 345 21.47 5.07 -6.05
N SER A 346 21.01 5.95 -6.96
CA SER A 346 19.59 6.12 -7.23
C SER A 346 19.05 4.98 -8.11
N VAL A 347 18.00 4.31 -7.61
CA VAL A 347 17.30 3.27 -8.37
C VAL A 347 15.86 3.68 -8.71
N ILE A 348 15.59 4.98 -8.66
CA ILE A 348 14.24 5.56 -8.83
C ILE A 348 13.63 5.18 -10.19
N LEU A 349 14.41 5.23 -11.27
CA LEU A 349 13.90 4.85 -12.60
C LEU A 349 13.70 3.34 -12.71
N LYS A 350 14.51 2.54 -12.02
CA LYS A 350 14.32 1.08 -11.95
C LYS A 350 13.01 0.73 -11.24
N GLN A 351 12.62 1.50 -10.19
CA GLN A 351 11.30 1.34 -9.55
C GLN A 351 10.16 1.45 -10.57
N VAL A 352 10.28 2.35 -11.56
CA VAL A 352 9.22 2.53 -12.57
C VAL A 352 9.07 1.27 -13.43
N THR A 353 10.19 0.69 -13.91
CA THR A 353 10.18 -0.55 -14.70
C THR A 353 9.65 -1.73 -13.86
N ASN A 354 10.20 -1.90 -12.66
CA ASN A 354 9.75 -2.94 -11.72
C ASN A 354 8.26 -2.77 -11.38
N GLY A 355 7.77 -1.54 -11.38
CA GLY A 355 6.37 -1.23 -11.14
C GLY A 355 5.45 -1.79 -12.22
N ILE A 356 5.88 -1.84 -13.47
CA ILE A 356 5.09 -2.46 -14.55
C ILE A 356 5.05 -3.99 -14.33
N ALA A 357 6.21 -4.60 -14.04
CA ALA A 357 6.31 -6.05 -13.78
C ALA A 357 5.41 -6.50 -12.60
N VAL A 358 5.44 -5.75 -11.49
CA VAL A 358 4.58 -6.03 -10.32
C VAL A 358 3.09 -5.90 -10.70
N ARG A 359 2.74 -4.86 -11.46
CA ARG A 359 1.34 -4.70 -11.89
C ARG A 359 0.91 -5.83 -12.82
N MET A 360 1.79 -6.32 -13.70
CA MET A 360 1.53 -7.53 -14.49
C MET A 360 1.25 -8.73 -13.55
N ALA A 361 2.10 -8.93 -12.55
CA ALA A 361 1.98 -10.05 -11.61
C ALA A 361 0.64 -10.02 -10.86
N VAL A 362 0.29 -8.87 -10.27
CA VAL A 362 -0.95 -8.79 -9.48
C VAL A 362 -2.20 -8.91 -10.36
N LEU A 363 -2.17 -8.39 -11.60
CA LEU A 363 -3.29 -8.56 -12.55
C LEU A 363 -3.47 -10.05 -12.90
N ALA A 364 -2.38 -10.73 -13.25
CA ALA A 364 -2.42 -12.16 -13.65
C ALA A 364 -2.85 -13.06 -12.48
N LEU A 365 -2.21 -12.88 -11.31
CA LEU A 365 -2.51 -13.71 -10.12
C LEU A 365 -3.95 -13.49 -9.63
N SER A 366 -4.42 -12.24 -9.60
CA SER A 366 -5.78 -11.96 -9.13
C SER A 366 -6.83 -12.50 -10.10
N MET A 367 -6.60 -12.42 -11.41
CA MET A 367 -7.51 -13.02 -12.39
C MET A 367 -7.54 -14.53 -12.24
N GLN A 368 -6.38 -15.17 -12.12
CA GLN A 368 -6.28 -16.61 -11.91
C GLN A 368 -7.07 -17.04 -10.65
N GLY A 369 -6.86 -16.37 -9.54
CA GLY A 369 -7.55 -16.67 -8.28
C GLY A 369 -9.05 -16.47 -8.35
N GLN A 370 -9.53 -15.48 -9.12
CA GLN A 370 -10.96 -15.27 -9.36
C GLN A 370 -11.55 -16.39 -10.21
N LEU A 371 -10.85 -16.82 -11.26
CA LEU A 371 -11.33 -17.91 -12.11
C LEU A 371 -11.40 -19.23 -11.32
N GLN A 372 -10.44 -19.50 -10.44
CA GLN A 372 -10.45 -20.65 -9.53
C GLN A 372 -11.63 -20.58 -8.56
N GLU A 373 -11.86 -19.42 -7.94
CA GLU A 373 -13.00 -19.21 -7.02
C GLU A 373 -14.34 -19.47 -7.69
N GLN A 374 -14.44 -19.15 -8.98
CA GLN A 374 -15.66 -19.37 -9.78
C GLN A 374 -15.74 -20.78 -10.38
N GLY A 375 -14.72 -21.63 -10.17
CA GLY A 375 -14.65 -22.98 -10.71
C GLY A 375 -14.47 -23.05 -12.23
N LEU A 376 -13.92 -21.98 -12.83
CA LEU A 376 -13.74 -21.88 -14.29
C LEU A 376 -12.40 -22.44 -14.76
N ILE A 377 -11.43 -22.59 -13.88
CA ILE A 377 -10.12 -23.21 -14.15
C ILE A 377 -9.64 -24.00 -12.93
N GLU A 378 -8.86 -25.03 -13.17
CA GLU A 378 -8.09 -25.69 -12.12
C GLU A 378 -6.85 -24.87 -11.77
N ALA A 379 -6.15 -25.24 -10.69
CA ALA A 379 -4.92 -24.57 -10.29
C ALA A 379 -3.85 -24.78 -11.38
N ILE A 380 -3.43 -23.66 -11.98
CA ILE A 380 -2.36 -23.65 -12.99
C ILE A 380 -1.13 -22.98 -12.35
N ALA A 381 0.02 -23.60 -12.46
CA ALA A 381 1.28 -22.97 -12.04
C ALA A 381 1.66 -21.86 -13.04
N LEU A 382 1.82 -20.63 -12.55
CA LEU A 382 2.33 -19.49 -13.32
C LEU A 382 3.85 -19.46 -13.30
#